data_c959b513120a10535d4d351a86b6c5f7
#
_entry.id   c959b513120a10535d4d351a86b6c5f7
#
_cell.length_a   1.000
_cell.length_b   1.000
_cell.length_c   1.000
_cell.angle_alpha   90.00
_cell.angle_beta   90.00
_cell.angle_gamma   90.00
#
_symmetry.space_group_name_H-M   'P 1'
#
loop_
_entity.id
_entity.type
_entity.pdbx_description
1 polymer ?
#
loop_
_entity_poly.entity_id
_entity_poly.type
_entity_poly.pdbx_seq_one_letter_code
_entity_poly.pdbx_strand_id
1 'polypeptide(L)'
;MKNKELKIKSIPLLLTAFLLVSLAGCADKKNEEKLQEMQETIDTLNADKKLLQELNRSSIENMVLQEGDIYVIGHKSPDSDTVCTAIAYAHLLNELGYKARPAITMPINHESEYILNQAGVEVPEELADASGLNIFLVDHSEYSQAAEGMIDAHIVGVIDHHGIGTVATGNQVVYEARPIGATATIVWLDYLNYGVEIPQKIAHILLGAILSDTSNLTASTTTEADRKALPYLAKIAGVEDIDAFYKELHAQALSYEGMSDEEILFQDYKEYEVGDTRFGIGLLNAIDLETASALAVRMKQALADYGSTKDVSLIYASVGMRENGEKID
;
A
#
# COMPACT_ATOMS: atom_id res chain seq x y z
N MET A 1 -20.66 27.41 -11.46
CA MET A 1 -19.63 26.49 -12.01
C MET A 1 -18.50 27.35 -12.54
N LYS A 2 -17.39 27.43 -11.84
CA LYS A 2 -16.19 28.19 -12.27
C LYS A 2 -15.16 27.15 -12.70
N ASN A 3 -14.88 27.09 -14.01
CA ASN A 3 -13.76 26.30 -14.55
C ASN A 3 -12.45 26.78 -13.90
N LYS A 4 -11.86 25.95 -13.06
CA LYS A 4 -10.47 26.07 -12.67
C LYS A 4 -9.64 25.42 -13.78
N GLU A 5 -8.98 26.24 -14.59
CA GLU A 5 -7.93 25.75 -15.48
C GLU A 5 -6.81 25.11 -14.65
N LEU A 6 -6.68 23.80 -14.76
CA LEU A 6 -5.56 23.06 -14.17
C LEU A 6 -4.29 23.42 -14.94
N LYS A 7 -3.36 24.11 -14.28
CA LYS A 7 -2.02 24.36 -14.83
C LYS A 7 -1.20 23.06 -14.74
N ILE A 8 -1.25 22.27 -15.80
CA ILE A 8 -0.35 21.13 -16.00
C ILE A 8 1.04 21.70 -16.28
N LYS A 9 1.93 21.64 -15.29
CA LYS A 9 3.36 21.87 -15.51
C LYS A 9 3.97 20.60 -16.09
N SER A 10 4.11 20.59 -17.40
CA SER A 10 4.72 19.48 -18.15
C SER A 10 6.23 19.40 -17.93
N ILE A 11 6.72 18.25 -17.51
CA ILE A 11 8.14 17.87 -17.40
C ILE A 11 8.65 17.20 -18.71
N PRO A 12 8.42 17.64 -19.89
CA PRO A 12 9.30 17.27 -21.01
C PRO A 12 9.98 18.43 -21.69
N LEU A 13 9.79 19.68 -21.29
CA LEU A 13 10.35 20.81 -22.02
C LEU A 13 11.87 20.99 -21.86
N LEU A 14 12.47 20.46 -20.78
CA LEU A 14 13.92 20.59 -20.53
C LEU A 14 14.78 19.60 -21.33
N LEU A 15 14.28 18.41 -21.65
CA LEU A 15 15.04 17.46 -22.49
C LEU A 15 15.07 17.87 -23.96
N THR A 16 14.00 18.45 -24.48
CA THR A 16 13.94 18.95 -25.86
C THR A 16 14.80 20.19 -26.08
N ALA A 17 14.89 21.09 -25.09
CA ALA A 17 15.74 22.27 -25.18
C ALA A 17 17.25 21.94 -25.16
N PHE A 18 17.66 20.92 -24.39
CA PHE A 18 19.08 20.54 -24.29
C PHE A 18 19.58 19.81 -25.54
N LEU A 19 18.74 19.01 -26.21
CA LEU A 19 19.08 18.36 -27.50
C LEU A 19 19.16 19.36 -28.67
N LEU A 20 18.34 20.40 -28.67
CA LEU A 20 18.34 21.42 -29.74
C LEU A 20 19.56 22.36 -29.70
N VAL A 21 20.12 22.61 -28.50
CA VAL A 21 21.29 23.51 -28.35
C VAL A 21 22.62 22.82 -28.66
N SER A 22 22.74 21.52 -28.45
CA SER A 22 23.99 20.76 -28.72
C SER A 22 24.21 20.41 -30.18
N LEU A 23 23.20 20.54 -31.05
CA LEU A 23 23.25 20.17 -32.47
C LEU A 23 23.35 21.35 -33.44
N ALA A 24 23.42 22.58 -32.96
CA ALA A 24 23.48 23.80 -33.78
C ALA A 24 24.81 24.02 -34.55
N GLY A 25 25.70 23.02 -34.58
CA GLY A 25 27.03 23.17 -35.16
C GLY A 25 27.27 22.58 -36.55
N CYS A 26 26.45 21.66 -37.05
CA CYS A 26 26.51 21.11 -38.41
C CYS A 26 25.22 20.31 -38.70
N ALA A 27 24.12 20.98 -39.00
CA ALA A 27 22.88 20.32 -39.36
C ALA A 27 22.93 19.87 -40.83
N ASP A 28 23.26 18.62 -41.05
CA ASP A 28 23.00 17.93 -42.30
C ASP A 28 21.47 17.74 -42.44
N LYS A 29 20.89 18.01 -43.60
CA LYS A 29 19.43 17.91 -43.90
C LYS A 29 18.82 16.60 -43.36
N LYS A 30 19.59 15.52 -43.35
CA LYS A 30 19.22 14.21 -42.79
C LYS A 30 19.02 14.22 -41.26
N ASN A 31 19.73 15.07 -40.51
CA ASN A 31 19.55 15.22 -39.08
C ASN A 31 18.33 16.06 -38.75
N GLU A 32 18.00 17.05 -39.56
CA GLU A 32 16.76 17.84 -39.42
C GLU A 32 15.51 16.97 -39.66
N GLU A 33 15.50 16.15 -40.71
CA GLU A 33 14.42 15.21 -41.02
C GLU A 33 14.23 14.21 -39.85
N LYS A 34 15.33 13.69 -39.29
CA LYS A 34 15.26 12.76 -38.14
C LYS A 34 14.75 13.42 -36.86
N LEU A 35 15.13 14.68 -36.63
CA LEU A 35 14.63 15.45 -35.47
C LEU A 35 13.14 15.72 -35.60
N GLN A 36 12.66 16.04 -36.81
CA GLN A 36 11.24 16.25 -37.07
C GLN A 36 10.46 14.96 -36.87
N GLU A 37 10.91 13.81 -37.39
CA GLU A 37 10.29 12.50 -37.20
C GLU A 37 10.22 12.12 -35.70
N MET A 38 11.29 12.39 -34.93
CA MET A 38 11.29 12.18 -33.48
C MET A 38 10.29 13.08 -32.76
N GLN A 39 10.17 14.35 -33.17
CA GLN A 39 9.20 15.28 -32.59
C GLN A 39 7.76 14.84 -32.87
N GLU A 40 7.44 14.46 -34.10
CA GLU A 40 6.11 13.92 -34.51
C GLU A 40 5.78 12.64 -33.70
N THR A 41 6.77 11.77 -33.48
CA THR A 41 6.61 10.57 -32.65
C THR A 41 6.30 10.93 -31.19
N ILE A 42 7.03 11.88 -30.60
CA ILE A 42 6.81 12.36 -29.24
C ILE A 42 5.41 12.98 -29.09
N ASP A 43 5.00 13.80 -30.04
CA ASP A 43 3.69 14.45 -30.02
C ASP A 43 2.55 13.42 -30.13
N THR A 44 2.71 12.39 -30.97
CA THR A 44 1.77 11.27 -31.05
C THR A 44 1.68 10.50 -29.75
N LEU A 45 2.82 10.12 -29.14
CA LEU A 45 2.85 9.40 -27.85
C LEU A 45 2.23 10.22 -26.72
N ASN A 46 2.45 11.54 -26.71
CA ASN A 46 1.83 12.42 -25.73
C ASN A 46 0.31 12.52 -25.91
N ALA A 47 -0.16 12.57 -27.17
CA ALA A 47 -1.60 12.57 -27.48
C ALA A 47 -2.27 11.26 -27.06
N ASP A 48 -1.65 10.10 -27.37
CA ASP A 48 -2.15 8.78 -26.98
C ASP A 48 -2.18 8.62 -25.45
N LYS A 49 -1.11 9.05 -24.77
CA LYS A 49 -1.07 9.05 -23.30
C LYS A 49 -2.21 9.88 -22.72
N LYS A 50 -2.44 11.08 -23.26
CA LYS A 50 -3.53 11.96 -22.79
C LYS A 50 -4.90 11.32 -23.02
N LEU A 51 -5.12 10.73 -24.19
CA LEU A 51 -6.35 10.00 -24.50
C LEU A 51 -6.59 8.86 -23.52
N LEU A 52 -5.56 8.03 -23.21
CA LEU A 52 -5.67 6.96 -22.25
C LEU A 52 -6.01 7.47 -20.84
N GLN A 53 -5.41 8.58 -20.42
CA GLN A 53 -5.73 9.21 -19.14
C GLN A 53 -7.17 9.72 -19.08
N GLU A 54 -7.68 10.33 -20.15
CA GLU A 54 -9.07 10.79 -20.25
C GLU A 54 -10.05 9.60 -20.21
N LEU A 55 -9.75 8.50 -20.92
CA LEU A 55 -10.57 7.28 -20.91
C LEU A 55 -10.59 6.62 -19.53
N ASN A 56 -9.44 6.52 -18.86
CA ASN A 56 -9.38 5.98 -17.51
C ASN A 56 -10.16 6.83 -16.52
N ARG A 57 -10.06 8.16 -16.59
CA ARG A 57 -10.86 9.07 -15.74
C ARG A 57 -12.35 8.87 -15.96
N SER A 58 -12.79 8.70 -17.20
CA SER A 58 -14.20 8.49 -17.51
C SER A 58 -14.78 7.22 -16.87
N SER A 59 -13.95 6.21 -16.60
CA SER A 59 -14.38 4.96 -15.94
C SER A 59 -14.72 5.17 -14.47
N ILE A 60 -14.05 6.09 -13.79
CA ILE A 60 -14.27 6.39 -12.37
C ILE A 60 -15.35 7.48 -12.16
N GLU A 61 -15.60 8.34 -13.15
CA GLU A 61 -16.62 9.41 -13.08
C GLU A 61 -18.04 8.90 -12.89
N ASN A 62 -18.29 7.62 -13.15
CA ASN A 62 -19.61 6.99 -13.05
C ASN A 62 -19.82 6.22 -11.74
N MET A 63 -18.98 6.41 -10.73
CA MET A 63 -19.24 5.79 -9.42
C MET A 63 -20.61 6.22 -8.87
N VAL A 64 -21.40 5.23 -8.47
CA VAL A 64 -22.71 5.46 -7.86
C VAL A 64 -22.53 5.72 -6.38
N LEU A 65 -22.77 6.96 -5.95
CA LEU A 65 -22.61 7.38 -4.55
C LEU A 65 -23.96 7.62 -3.90
N GLN A 66 -24.04 7.34 -2.61
CA GLN A 66 -25.05 7.88 -1.71
C GLN A 66 -24.62 9.25 -1.18
N GLU A 67 -25.47 9.93 -0.42
CA GLU A 67 -25.12 11.18 0.24
C GLU A 67 -24.00 10.96 1.25
N GLY A 68 -22.96 11.77 1.19
CA GLY A 68 -21.82 11.73 2.12
C GLY A 68 -20.47 11.59 1.43
N ASP A 69 -19.43 11.57 2.25
CA ASP A 69 -18.04 11.38 1.82
C ASP A 69 -17.76 9.88 1.52
N ILE A 70 -16.72 9.60 0.76
CA ILE A 70 -16.22 8.24 0.54
C ILE A 70 -15.18 7.94 1.61
N TYR A 71 -15.33 6.84 2.33
CA TYR A 71 -14.29 6.32 3.21
C TYR A 71 -13.47 5.27 2.48
N VAL A 72 -12.16 5.51 2.38
CA VAL A 72 -11.20 4.55 1.81
C VAL A 72 -10.61 3.77 2.96
N ILE A 73 -10.86 2.47 3.01
CA ILE A 73 -10.56 1.64 4.17
C ILE A 73 -10.08 0.24 3.75
N GLY A 74 -9.11 -0.27 4.47
CA GLY A 74 -8.60 -1.63 4.27
C GLY A 74 -9.07 -2.62 5.34
N HIS A 75 -8.34 -3.71 5.51
CA HIS A 75 -8.72 -4.83 6.36
C HIS A 75 -8.48 -4.60 7.86
N LYS A 76 -9.10 -5.47 8.69
CA LYS A 76 -8.80 -5.60 10.14
C LYS A 76 -7.34 -6.00 10.35
N SER A 77 -6.77 -5.59 11.50
CA SER A 77 -5.35 -5.73 11.77
C SER A 77 -4.49 -5.11 10.65
N PRO A 78 -4.66 -3.78 10.43
CA PRO A 78 -4.13 -3.10 9.27
C PRO A 78 -2.60 -3.16 9.23
N ASP A 79 -2.06 -3.65 8.13
CA ASP A 79 -0.63 -3.61 7.84
C ASP A 79 -0.24 -2.35 7.08
N SER A 80 1.00 -2.27 6.66
CA SER A 80 1.52 -1.07 6.00
C SER A 80 0.94 -0.86 4.61
N ASP A 81 0.61 -1.94 3.87
CA ASP A 81 -0.02 -1.80 2.55
C ASP A 81 -1.45 -1.27 2.68
N THR A 82 -2.25 -1.86 3.56
CA THR A 82 -3.60 -1.42 3.90
C THR A 82 -3.65 0.07 4.27
N VAL A 83 -2.83 0.50 5.25
CA VAL A 83 -2.86 1.88 5.77
C VAL A 83 -2.42 2.90 4.73
N CYS A 84 -1.26 2.66 4.12
CA CYS A 84 -0.68 3.59 3.16
C CYS A 84 -1.52 3.70 1.88
N THR A 85 -2.10 2.58 1.43
CA THR A 85 -2.97 2.53 0.26
C THR A 85 -4.27 3.28 0.51
N ALA A 86 -4.89 3.14 1.69
CA ALA A 86 -6.08 3.90 2.04
C ALA A 86 -5.83 5.42 1.98
N ILE A 87 -4.71 5.89 2.53
CA ILE A 87 -4.32 7.31 2.50
C ILE A 87 -4.06 7.78 1.05
N ALA A 88 -3.25 7.02 0.31
CA ALA A 88 -2.87 7.39 -1.04
C ALA A 88 -4.07 7.40 -1.99
N TYR A 89 -4.96 6.43 -1.88
CA TYR A 89 -6.13 6.36 -2.76
C TYR A 89 -7.19 7.42 -2.40
N ALA A 90 -7.39 7.72 -1.12
CA ALA A 90 -8.23 8.83 -0.71
C ALA A 90 -7.71 10.17 -1.26
N HIS A 91 -6.38 10.38 -1.24
CA HIS A 91 -5.77 11.55 -1.89
C HIS A 91 -6.04 11.56 -3.40
N LEU A 92 -5.86 10.42 -4.09
CA LEU A 92 -6.13 10.31 -5.53
C LEU A 92 -7.58 10.65 -5.88
N LEU A 93 -8.55 10.13 -5.13
CA LEU A 93 -9.96 10.42 -5.30
C LEU A 93 -10.26 11.92 -5.11
N ASN A 94 -9.64 12.57 -4.13
CA ASN A 94 -9.79 14.02 -3.91
C ASN A 94 -9.24 14.84 -5.08
N GLU A 95 -8.09 14.44 -5.65
CA GLU A 95 -7.54 15.09 -6.85
C GLU A 95 -8.43 14.89 -8.09
N LEU A 96 -9.19 13.80 -8.16
CA LEU A 96 -10.18 13.52 -9.18
C LEU A 96 -11.53 14.23 -8.93
N GLY A 97 -11.65 14.97 -7.82
CA GLY A 97 -12.83 15.82 -7.53
C GLY A 97 -13.87 15.17 -6.61
N TYR A 98 -13.60 14.01 -6.06
CA TYR A 98 -14.44 13.39 -5.03
C TYR A 98 -14.15 13.99 -3.66
N LYS A 99 -14.97 13.64 -2.67
CA LYS A 99 -14.68 13.88 -1.26
C LYS A 99 -14.40 12.54 -0.62
N ALA A 100 -13.13 12.24 -0.42
CA ALA A 100 -12.67 10.98 0.15
C ALA A 100 -11.84 11.21 1.40
N ARG A 101 -11.97 10.30 2.36
CA ARG A 101 -11.22 10.25 3.62
C ARG A 101 -10.60 8.88 3.79
N PRO A 102 -9.33 8.79 4.17
CA PRO A 102 -8.78 7.51 4.62
C PRO A 102 -9.33 7.16 6.00
N ALA A 103 -9.54 5.87 6.24
CA ALA A 103 -9.91 5.36 7.55
C ALA A 103 -9.19 4.03 7.83
N ILE A 104 -9.07 3.69 9.11
CA ILE A 104 -8.54 2.41 9.59
C ILE A 104 -9.61 1.67 10.40
N THR A 105 -9.46 0.36 10.52
CA THR A 105 -10.39 -0.49 11.26
C THR A 105 -9.97 -0.70 12.71
N MET A 106 -8.68 -0.57 13.00
CA MET A 106 -8.02 -0.83 14.28
C MET A 106 -6.72 0.00 14.35
N PRO A 107 -6.12 0.17 15.53
CA PRO A 107 -4.81 0.81 15.67
C PRO A 107 -3.77 0.20 14.74
N ILE A 108 -2.92 1.04 14.16
CA ILE A 108 -1.85 0.65 13.25
C ILE A 108 -0.66 0.03 14.00
N ASN A 109 0.14 -0.76 13.29
CA ASN A 109 1.37 -1.34 13.82
C ASN A 109 2.55 -0.35 13.77
N HIS A 110 3.66 -0.68 14.44
CA HIS A 110 4.86 0.17 14.51
C HIS A 110 5.50 0.44 13.13
N GLU A 111 5.43 -0.52 12.21
CA GLU A 111 5.93 -0.36 10.85
C GLU A 111 5.16 0.73 10.10
N SER A 112 3.83 0.65 10.11
CA SER A 112 2.96 1.67 9.51
C SER A 112 3.16 3.04 10.17
N GLU A 113 3.26 3.07 11.51
CA GLU A 113 3.52 4.30 12.26
C GLU A 113 4.86 4.93 11.85
N TYR A 114 5.91 4.14 11.69
CA TYR A 114 7.21 4.61 11.21
C TYR A 114 7.12 5.23 9.81
N ILE A 115 6.46 4.54 8.86
CA ILE A 115 6.29 5.06 7.48
C ILE A 115 5.57 6.42 7.50
N LEU A 116 4.47 6.51 8.24
CA LEU A 116 3.68 7.74 8.31
C LEU A 116 4.45 8.88 8.96
N ASN A 117 5.17 8.60 10.06
CA ASN A 117 5.98 9.59 10.76
C ASN A 117 7.11 10.13 9.89
N GLN A 118 7.82 9.27 9.15
CA GLN A 118 8.88 9.69 8.21
C GLN A 118 8.34 10.58 7.08
N ALA A 119 7.13 10.29 6.60
CA ALA A 119 6.46 11.09 5.57
C ALA A 119 5.82 12.37 6.13
N GLY A 120 5.69 12.52 7.44
CA GLY A 120 4.91 13.58 8.10
C GLY A 120 3.43 13.52 7.69
N VAL A 121 2.86 12.32 7.71
CA VAL A 121 1.46 12.02 7.43
C VAL A 121 0.79 11.60 8.74
N GLU A 122 -0.41 12.11 8.98
CA GLU A 122 -1.18 11.76 10.18
C GLU A 122 -1.82 10.36 10.03
N VAL A 123 -1.99 9.67 11.16
CA VAL A 123 -2.73 8.39 11.21
C VAL A 123 -4.20 8.68 10.91
N PRO A 124 -4.84 7.92 10.02
CA PRO A 124 -6.27 8.09 9.72
C PRO A 124 -7.17 7.83 10.95
N GLU A 125 -8.37 8.38 10.91
CA GLU A 125 -9.37 8.11 11.93
C GLU A 125 -9.82 6.64 11.92
N GLU A 126 -10.14 6.11 13.09
CA GLU A 126 -10.70 4.77 13.22
C GLU A 126 -12.20 4.80 12.90
N LEU A 127 -12.65 3.95 11.98
CA LEU A 127 -14.04 3.82 11.59
C LEU A 127 -14.69 2.65 12.37
N ALA A 128 -15.49 2.98 13.36
CA ALA A 128 -16.14 1.99 14.22
C ALA A 128 -17.27 1.21 13.52
N ASP A 129 -18.00 1.83 12.57
CA ASP A 129 -19.13 1.23 11.86
C ASP A 129 -19.23 1.80 10.44
N ALA A 130 -19.24 0.93 9.43
CA ALA A 130 -19.33 1.28 8.02
C ALA A 130 -20.78 1.32 7.49
N SER A 131 -21.79 0.97 8.31
CA SER A 131 -23.17 0.85 7.87
C SER A 131 -23.70 2.14 7.22
N GLY A 132 -24.21 2.02 6.00
CA GLY A 132 -24.80 3.13 5.24
C GLY A 132 -23.82 4.16 4.69
N LEU A 133 -22.51 3.95 4.84
CA LEU A 133 -21.47 4.84 4.31
C LEU A 133 -21.06 4.43 2.90
N ASN A 134 -20.57 5.40 2.11
CA ASN A 134 -19.86 5.09 0.86
C ASN A 134 -18.48 4.57 1.18
N ILE A 135 -18.19 3.31 0.83
CA ILE A 135 -16.95 2.64 1.15
C ILE A 135 -16.17 2.29 -0.13
N PHE A 136 -14.92 2.70 -0.18
CA PHE A 136 -13.95 2.20 -1.15
C PHE A 136 -12.98 1.27 -0.43
N LEU A 137 -13.02 -0.02 -0.76
CA LEU A 137 -12.17 -1.03 -0.14
C LEU A 137 -10.79 -1.03 -0.80
N VAL A 138 -9.76 -1.14 0.00
CA VAL A 138 -8.40 -1.36 -0.46
C VAL A 138 -7.80 -2.57 0.25
N ASP A 139 -6.97 -3.33 -0.46
CA ASP A 139 -6.16 -4.41 0.07
C ASP A 139 -6.94 -5.61 0.65
N HIS A 140 -8.21 -5.69 0.38
CA HIS A 140 -9.04 -6.87 0.66
C HIS A 140 -10.39 -6.77 -0.04
N SER A 141 -11.04 -7.93 -0.19
CA SER A 141 -12.42 -8.04 -0.68
C SER A 141 -13.24 -9.06 0.12
N GLU A 142 -12.90 -9.27 1.41
CA GLU A 142 -13.47 -10.29 2.27
C GLU A 142 -14.20 -9.68 3.48
N TYR A 143 -15.51 -9.99 3.65
CA TYR A 143 -16.32 -9.45 4.77
C TYR A 143 -15.77 -9.79 6.15
N SER A 144 -15.19 -10.97 6.34
CA SER A 144 -14.62 -11.37 7.63
C SER A 144 -13.44 -10.52 8.07
N GLN A 145 -12.76 -9.90 7.11
CA GLN A 145 -11.63 -8.99 7.34
C GLN A 145 -12.03 -7.50 7.30
N ALA A 146 -13.26 -7.18 6.96
CA ALA A 146 -13.74 -5.82 6.81
C ALA A 146 -14.14 -5.19 8.16
N ALA A 147 -14.31 -3.86 8.17
CA ALA A 147 -14.87 -3.11 9.30
C ALA A 147 -16.26 -3.63 9.68
N GLU A 148 -16.65 -3.37 10.93
CA GLU A 148 -18.02 -3.66 11.38
C GLU A 148 -19.05 -2.91 10.51
N GLY A 149 -20.23 -3.51 10.31
CA GLY A 149 -21.29 -2.91 9.49
C GLY A 149 -21.04 -2.93 7.97
N MET A 150 -19.94 -3.51 7.49
CA MET A 150 -19.59 -3.52 6.07
C MET A 150 -20.63 -4.17 5.17
N ILE A 151 -21.38 -5.14 5.67
CA ILE A 151 -22.46 -5.80 4.91
C ILE A 151 -23.61 -4.84 4.55
N ASP A 152 -23.80 -3.80 5.36
CA ASP A 152 -24.81 -2.75 5.17
C ASP A 152 -24.21 -1.47 4.59
N ALA A 153 -22.95 -1.46 4.23
CA ALA A 153 -22.25 -0.35 3.58
C ALA A 153 -22.61 -0.25 2.09
N HIS A 154 -22.48 0.94 1.54
CA HIS A 154 -22.56 1.18 0.10
C HIS A 154 -21.16 1.11 -0.50
N ILE A 155 -20.76 -0.08 -0.94
CA ILE A 155 -19.44 -0.29 -1.54
C ILE A 155 -19.44 0.32 -2.94
N VAL A 156 -18.52 1.26 -3.17
CA VAL A 156 -18.37 2.02 -4.42
C VAL A 156 -17.16 1.57 -5.25
N GLY A 157 -16.21 0.90 -4.62
CA GLY A 157 -15.04 0.34 -5.31
C GLY A 157 -14.23 -0.60 -4.45
N VAL A 158 -13.37 -1.36 -5.12
CA VAL A 158 -12.39 -2.29 -4.54
C VAL A 158 -11.11 -2.23 -5.35
N ILE A 159 -9.98 -2.07 -4.68
CA ILE A 159 -8.64 -2.28 -5.25
C ILE A 159 -7.89 -3.26 -4.37
N ASP A 160 -7.42 -4.37 -4.96
CA ASP A 160 -6.90 -5.49 -4.20
C ASP A 160 -5.85 -6.27 -5.00
N HIS A 161 -4.85 -6.81 -4.33
CA HIS A 161 -3.87 -7.72 -4.93
C HIS A 161 -4.08 -9.17 -4.50
N HIS A 162 -5.03 -9.42 -3.60
CA HIS A 162 -5.40 -10.74 -3.12
C HIS A 162 -6.39 -11.46 -4.03
N GLY A 163 -6.81 -12.65 -3.62
CA GLY A 163 -7.90 -13.38 -4.26
C GLY A 163 -9.25 -12.69 -4.02
N ILE A 164 -10.20 -12.94 -4.91
CA ILE A 164 -11.56 -12.40 -4.76
C ILE A 164 -12.21 -13.01 -3.51
N GLY A 165 -12.62 -12.13 -2.60
CA GLY A 165 -13.29 -12.49 -1.35
C GLY A 165 -14.81 -12.63 -1.50
N THR A 166 -15.51 -12.39 -0.39
CA THR A 166 -16.98 -12.58 -0.26
C THR A 166 -17.79 -11.31 -0.45
N VAL A 167 -17.15 -10.15 -0.68
CA VAL A 167 -17.83 -8.88 -0.88
C VAL A 167 -18.75 -8.94 -2.11
N ALA A 168 -20.00 -8.55 -1.93
CA ALA A 168 -21.01 -8.51 -2.97
C ALA A 168 -21.71 -7.13 -3.00
N THR A 169 -21.99 -6.63 -4.20
CA THR A 169 -22.64 -5.33 -4.40
C THR A 169 -23.86 -5.47 -5.31
N GLY A 170 -24.89 -4.66 -5.07
CA GLY A 170 -26.06 -4.55 -5.94
C GLY A 170 -25.94 -3.51 -7.04
N ASN A 171 -24.91 -2.69 -7.02
CA ASN A 171 -24.63 -1.60 -7.97
C ASN A 171 -23.33 -1.84 -8.73
N GLN A 172 -23.11 -1.08 -9.80
CA GLN A 172 -21.83 -1.04 -10.52
C GLN A 172 -20.78 -0.40 -9.63
N VAL A 173 -19.60 -1.00 -9.59
CA VAL A 173 -18.46 -0.56 -8.78
C VAL A 173 -17.19 -0.50 -9.62
N VAL A 174 -16.24 0.29 -9.17
CA VAL A 174 -14.85 0.15 -9.62
C VAL A 174 -14.28 -1.10 -8.96
N TYR A 175 -13.88 -2.09 -9.75
CA TYR A 175 -13.27 -3.31 -9.21
C TYR A 175 -11.97 -3.60 -9.93
N GLU A 176 -10.85 -3.45 -9.22
CA GLU A 176 -9.52 -3.69 -9.75
C GLU A 176 -8.76 -4.68 -8.87
N ALA A 177 -8.56 -5.88 -9.38
CA ALA A 177 -7.77 -6.91 -8.73
C ALA A 177 -6.63 -7.34 -9.65
N ARG A 178 -5.40 -7.30 -9.14
CA ARG A 178 -4.18 -7.65 -9.90
C ARG A 178 -3.26 -8.55 -9.09
N PRO A 179 -2.76 -9.66 -9.66
CA PRO A 179 -1.78 -10.51 -8.98
C PRO A 179 -0.38 -9.87 -9.03
N ILE A 180 -0.12 -8.90 -8.18
CA ILE A 180 1.13 -8.16 -8.04
C ILE A 180 1.56 -8.11 -6.57
N GLY A 181 2.74 -7.55 -6.28
CA GLY A 181 3.36 -7.67 -4.96
C GLY A 181 2.67 -6.88 -3.85
N ALA A 182 2.00 -5.77 -4.17
CA ALA A 182 1.34 -4.90 -3.18
C ALA A 182 0.17 -4.14 -3.82
N THR A 183 -0.89 -3.86 -3.07
CA THR A 183 -1.98 -2.97 -3.50
C THR A 183 -1.47 -1.55 -3.76
N ALA A 184 -0.47 -1.09 -3.00
CA ALA A 184 0.20 0.19 -3.23
C ALA A 184 0.79 0.32 -4.64
N THR A 185 1.24 -0.78 -5.25
CA THR A 185 1.70 -0.78 -6.64
C THR A 185 0.54 -0.53 -7.62
N ILE A 186 -0.65 -1.04 -7.34
CA ILE A 186 -1.85 -0.74 -8.16
C ILE A 186 -2.18 0.75 -8.04
N VAL A 187 -2.18 1.29 -6.83
CA VAL A 187 -2.44 2.72 -6.59
C VAL A 187 -1.42 3.60 -7.29
N TRP A 188 -0.12 3.25 -7.26
CA TRP A 188 0.90 3.94 -8.04
C TRP A 188 0.56 3.96 -9.54
N LEU A 189 0.14 2.81 -10.11
CA LEU A 189 -0.27 2.72 -11.50
C LEU A 189 -1.49 3.60 -11.79
N ASP A 190 -2.44 3.72 -10.87
CA ASP A 190 -3.62 4.56 -11.02
C ASP A 190 -3.28 6.05 -11.04
N TYR A 191 -2.34 6.51 -10.24
CA TYR A 191 -1.83 7.88 -10.37
C TYR A 191 -1.31 8.16 -11.78
N LEU A 192 -0.58 7.20 -12.38
CA LEU A 192 -0.08 7.33 -13.75
C LEU A 192 -1.23 7.26 -14.78
N ASN A 193 -2.17 6.34 -14.59
CA ASN A 193 -3.31 6.10 -15.47
C ASN A 193 -4.28 7.26 -15.50
N TYR A 194 -4.54 7.87 -14.34
CA TYR A 194 -5.39 9.06 -14.23
C TYR A 194 -4.64 10.37 -14.50
N GLY A 195 -3.32 10.32 -14.64
CA GLY A 195 -2.49 11.50 -14.89
C GLY A 195 -2.50 12.49 -13.73
N VAL A 196 -2.54 11.99 -12.50
CA VAL A 196 -2.44 12.77 -11.27
C VAL A 196 -0.99 12.78 -10.81
N GLU A 197 -0.50 13.95 -10.37
CA GLU A 197 0.84 14.10 -9.81
C GLU A 197 0.91 13.46 -8.42
N ILE A 198 1.96 12.69 -8.16
CA ILE A 198 2.17 12.06 -6.86
C ILE A 198 2.95 13.02 -5.95
N PRO A 199 2.37 13.51 -4.84
CA PRO A 199 3.10 14.33 -3.88
C PRO A 199 4.21 13.54 -3.18
N GLN A 200 5.24 14.23 -2.72
CA GLN A 200 6.38 13.60 -2.03
C GLN A 200 5.96 12.70 -0.86
N LYS A 201 5.03 13.15 -0.03
CA LYS A 201 4.51 12.38 1.11
C LYS A 201 3.80 11.10 0.68
N ILE A 202 2.99 11.19 -0.38
CA ILE A 202 2.29 10.02 -0.93
C ILE A 202 3.27 9.04 -1.56
N ALA A 203 4.27 9.53 -2.29
CA ALA A 203 5.33 8.69 -2.84
C ALA A 203 6.09 7.93 -1.74
N HIS A 204 6.35 8.60 -0.60
CA HIS A 204 7.06 8.01 0.52
C HIS A 204 6.26 6.87 1.17
N ILE A 205 4.97 7.07 1.43
CA ILE A 205 4.14 6.03 2.04
C ILE A 205 3.89 4.86 1.09
N LEU A 206 3.68 5.10 -0.22
CA LEU A 206 3.58 4.03 -1.22
C LEU A 206 4.88 3.24 -1.35
N LEU A 207 6.04 3.91 -1.29
CA LEU A 207 7.35 3.25 -1.28
C LEU A 207 7.49 2.30 -0.09
N GLY A 208 7.15 2.76 1.12
CA GLY A 208 7.20 1.96 2.34
C GLY A 208 6.26 0.75 2.27
N ALA A 209 5.04 0.93 1.81
CA ALA A 209 4.05 -0.13 1.63
C ALA A 209 4.55 -1.24 0.68
N ILE A 210 5.06 -0.87 -0.51
CA ILE A 210 5.58 -1.84 -1.48
C ILE A 210 6.79 -2.58 -0.90
N LEU A 211 7.68 -1.90 -0.19
CA LEU A 211 8.85 -2.53 0.43
C LEU A 211 8.44 -3.55 1.50
N SER A 212 7.44 -3.21 2.33
CA SER A 212 6.90 -4.10 3.35
C SER A 212 6.33 -5.37 2.72
N ASP A 213 5.37 -5.23 1.83
CA ASP A 213 4.60 -6.35 1.26
C ASP A 213 5.41 -7.27 0.35
N THR A 214 6.37 -6.67 -0.37
CA THR A 214 7.30 -7.43 -1.22
C THR A 214 8.53 -7.94 -0.48
N SER A 215 8.67 -7.67 0.83
CA SER A 215 9.89 -7.96 1.60
C SER A 215 11.15 -7.51 0.84
N ASN A 216 11.20 -6.23 0.48
CA ASN A 216 12.25 -5.65 -0.37
C ASN A 216 12.45 -6.44 -1.68
N LEU A 217 11.36 -6.73 -2.38
CA LEU A 217 11.33 -7.43 -3.68
C LEU A 217 11.77 -8.92 -3.63
N THR A 218 11.84 -9.53 -2.45
CA THR A 218 12.21 -10.95 -2.29
C THR A 218 11.00 -11.87 -2.18
N ALA A 219 9.79 -11.34 -1.89
CA ALA A 219 8.58 -12.13 -1.82
C ALA A 219 8.25 -12.80 -3.17
N SER A 220 7.69 -14.01 -3.13
CA SER A 220 7.31 -14.77 -4.33
C SER A 220 6.20 -14.11 -5.15
N THR A 221 5.45 -13.20 -4.55
CA THR A 221 4.40 -12.39 -5.18
C THR A 221 4.93 -11.19 -5.94
N THR A 222 6.22 -10.83 -5.75
CA THR A 222 6.85 -9.67 -6.39
C THR A 222 6.84 -9.76 -7.91
N THR A 223 6.40 -8.68 -8.55
CA THR A 223 6.31 -8.56 -10.00
C THR A 223 7.26 -7.50 -10.57
N GLU A 224 7.31 -7.40 -11.89
CA GLU A 224 8.07 -6.34 -12.57
C GLU A 224 7.47 -4.94 -12.32
N ALA A 225 6.17 -4.84 -12.04
CA ALA A 225 5.53 -3.57 -11.69
C ALA A 225 6.10 -3.02 -10.37
N ASP A 226 6.21 -3.89 -9.35
CA ASP A 226 6.79 -3.53 -8.05
C ASP A 226 8.24 -3.07 -8.19
N ARG A 227 9.03 -3.81 -8.99
CA ARG A 227 10.44 -3.46 -9.28
C ARG A 227 10.60 -2.10 -9.95
N LYS A 228 9.64 -1.67 -10.77
CA LYS A 228 9.63 -0.36 -11.41
C LYS A 228 9.08 0.75 -10.53
N ALA A 229 8.13 0.43 -9.66
CA ALA A 229 7.53 1.38 -8.74
C ALA A 229 8.57 1.93 -7.75
N LEU A 230 9.42 1.07 -7.17
CA LEU A 230 10.36 1.47 -6.12
C LEU A 230 11.29 2.62 -6.53
N PRO A 231 12.11 2.53 -7.60
CA PRO A 231 13.01 3.63 -7.98
C PRO A 231 12.24 4.88 -8.45
N TYR A 232 11.04 4.71 -9.00
CA TYR A 232 10.19 5.82 -9.40
C TYR A 232 9.69 6.61 -8.18
N LEU A 233 9.15 5.90 -7.18
CA LEU A 233 8.63 6.49 -5.94
C LEU A 233 9.76 7.02 -5.05
N ALA A 234 10.88 6.31 -4.92
CA ALA A 234 12.04 6.74 -4.15
C ALA A 234 12.58 8.10 -4.62
N LYS A 235 12.63 8.29 -5.94
CA LYS A 235 13.05 9.58 -6.53
C LYS A 235 12.13 10.74 -6.12
N ILE A 236 10.81 10.53 -6.09
CA ILE A 236 9.83 11.56 -5.70
C ILE A 236 9.86 11.76 -4.19
N ALA A 237 9.96 10.68 -3.42
CA ALA A 237 10.03 10.69 -1.97
C ALA A 237 11.32 11.34 -1.43
N GLY A 238 12.37 11.39 -2.25
CA GLY A 238 13.70 11.86 -1.82
C GLY A 238 14.47 10.81 -1.01
N VAL A 239 14.15 9.52 -1.19
CA VAL A 239 14.85 8.39 -0.56
C VAL A 239 16.01 7.99 -1.47
N GLU A 240 17.25 8.22 -1.02
CA GLU A 240 18.46 7.94 -1.81
C GLU A 240 18.89 6.47 -1.71
N ASP A 241 18.72 5.85 -0.54
CA ASP A 241 19.07 4.46 -0.26
C ASP A 241 17.84 3.66 0.17
N ILE A 242 17.28 2.93 -0.79
CA ILE A 242 16.07 2.11 -0.60
C ILE A 242 16.35 0.95 0.37
N ASP A 243 17.51 0.34 0.29
CA ASP A 243 17.87 -0.80 1.16
C ASP A 243 18.06 -0.35 2.61
N ALA A 244 18.66 0.83 2.84
CA ALA A 244 18.74 1.40 4.18
C ALA A 244 17.36 1.73 4.73
N PHE A 245 16.49 2.33 3.93
CA PHE A 245 15.11 2.62 4.33
C PHE A 245 14.34 1.33 4.67
N TYR A 246 14.46 0.29 3.87
CA TYR A 246 13.85 -1.01 4.17
C TYR A 246 14.35 -1.62 5.47
N LYS A 247 15.66 -1.56 5.75
CA LYS A 247 16.23 -2.08 7.00
C LYS A 247 15.65 -1.39 8.23
N GLU A 248 15.52 -0.06 8.19
CA GLU A 248 14.90 0.70 9.27
C GLU A 248 13.42 0.34 9.43
N LEU A 249 12.67 0.27 8.32
CA LEU A 249 11.29 -0.15 8.27
C LEU A 249 11.10 -1.55 8.87
N HIS A 250 11.88 -2.52 8.42
CA HIS A 250 11.82 -3.90 8.88
C HIS A 250 12.17 -4.05 10.37
N ALA A 251 13.09 -3.21 10.86
CA ALA A 251 13.39 -3.17 12.28
C ALA A 251 12.18 -2.75 13.13
N GLN A 252 11.32 -1.86 12.62
CA GLN A 252 10.08 -1.47 13.30
C GLN A 252 9.04 -2.59 13.28
N ALA A 253 8.92 -3.32 12.18
CA ALA A 253 8.02 -4.48 12.06
C ALA A 253 8.35 -5.58 13.08
N LEU A 254 9.61 -5.69 13.48
CA LEU A 254 10.10 -6.65 14.49
C LEU A 254 10.20 -6.04 15.90
N SER A 255 9.76 -4.80 16.11
CA SER A 255 9.78 -4.13 17.41
C SER A 255 8.58 -4.54 18.25
N TYR A 256 8.86 -4.90 19.51
CA TYR A 256 7.84 -5.14 20.53
C TYR A 256 7.87 -4.05 21.61
N GLU A 257 8.40 -2.87 21.28
CA GLU A 257 8.47 -1.75 22.22
C GLU A 257 7.07 -1.28 22.61
N GLY A 258 6.85 -1.04 23.90
CA GLY A 258 5.55 -0.61 24.41
C GLY A 258 4.49 -1.71 24.56
N MET A 259 4.71 -2.91 24.01
CA MET A 259 3.78 -4.03 24.13
C MET A 259 3.99 -4.81 25.43
N SER A 260 2.89 -5.20 26.06
CA SER A 260 2.89 -6.15 27.17
C SER A 260 3.28 -7.56 26.70
N ASP A 261 3.71 -8.41 27.63
CA ASP A 261 4.08 -9.79 27.31
C ASP A 261 2.87 -10.62 26.81
N GLU A 262 1.66 -10.28 27.24
CA GLU A 262 0.43 -10.87 26.74
C GLU A 262 0.15 -10.48 25.28
N GLU A 263 0.25 -9.20 24.96
CA GLU A 263 0.07 -8.69 23.59
C GLU A 263 1.08 -9.32 22.64
N ILE A 264 2.34 -9.41 23.05
CA ILE A 264 3.39 -10.04 22.24
C ILE A 264 3.08 -11.51 21.99
N LEU A 265 2.72 -12.28 23.03
CA LEU A 265 2.44 -13.71 22.92
C LEU A 265 1.29 -14.00 21.96
N PHE A 266 0.27 -13.14 21.94
CA PHE A 266 -0.96 -13.34 21.19
C PHE A 266 -1.07 -12.49 19.92
N GLN A 267 -0.03 -11.75 19.52
CA GLN A 267 -0.02 -10.87 18.35
C GLN A 267 -0.24 -11.66 17.03
N ASP A 268 0.52 -12.73 16.81
CA ASP A 268 0.31 -13.67 15.70
C ASP A 268 0.07 -15.07 16.28
N TYR A 269 -1.09 -15.22 16.92
CA TYR A 269 -1.49 -16.45 17.58
C TYR A 269 -2.54 -17.19 16.75
N LYS A 270 -2.28 -18.47 16.55
CA LYS A 270 -3.21 -19.36 15.81
C LYS A 270 -3.50 -20.63 16.60
N GLU A 271 -4.74 -21.07 16.55
CA GLU A 271 -5.18 -22.32 17.14
C GLU A 271 -5.32 -23.41 16.10
N TYR A 272 -4.95 -24.62 16.50
CA TYR A 272 -4.98 -25.80 15.65
C TYR A 272 -5.65 -26.95 16.38
N GLU A 273 -6.23 -27.88 15.62
CA GLU A 273 -6.83 -29.10 16.15
C GLU A 273 -6.28 -30.30 15.40
N VAL A 274 -5.78 -31.27 16.15
CA VAL A 274 -5.28 -32.55 15.62
C VAL A 274 -5.85 -33.69 16.45
N GLY A 275 -6.79 -34.44 15.90
CA GLY A 275 -7.60 -35.39 16.64
C GLY A 275 -8.41 -34.72 17.73
N ASP A 276 -8.28 -35.16 18.97
CA ASP A 276 -8.98 -34.58 20.13
C ASP A 276 -8.13 -33.49 20.85
N THR A 277 -6.99 -33.09 20.28
CA THR A 277 -6.07 -32.15 20.92
C THR A 277 -6.14 -30.78 20.23
N ARG A 278 -6.57 -29.75 20.95
CA ARG A 278 -6.47 -28.36 20.53
C ARG A 278 -5.18 -27.76 21.10
N PHE A 279 -4.44 -27.04 20.27
CA PHE A 279 -3.24 -26.35 20.71
C PHE A 279 -3.10 -25.00 20.00
N GLY A 280 -2.42 -24.06 20.64
CA GLY A 280 -2.16 -22.73 20.12
C GLY A 280 -0.68 -22.48 19.92
N ILE A 281 -0.34 -21.70 18.93
CA ILE A 281 1.03 -21.26 18.63
C ILE A 281 1.04 -19.75 18.45
N GLY A 282 1.80 -19.03 19.30
CA GLY A 282 2.21 -17.65 19.07
C GLY A 282 3.48 -17.62 18.24
N LEU A 283 3.46 -16.94 17.11
CA LEU A 283 4.60 -16.79 16.23
C LEU A 283 5.23 -15.40 16.43
N LEU A 284 6.51 -15.39 16.76
CA LEU A 284 7.26 -14.17 17.02
C LEU A 284 8.52 -14.16 16.15
N ASN A 285 8.91 -12.98 15.73
CA ASN A 285 10.11 -12.80 14.92
C ASN A 285 11.08 -11.85 15.65
N ALA A 286 12.36 -12.06 15.47
CA ALA A 286 13.42 -11.23 16.01
C ALA A 286 14.44 -10.89 14.94
N ILE A 287 15.07 -9.73 15.08
CA ILE A 287 16.02 -9.21 14.10
C ILE A 287 17.38 -9.90 14.20
N ASP A 288 17.74 -10.39 15.39
CA ASP A 288 19.02 -11.04 15.68
C ASP A 288 18.91 -12.06 16.83
N LEU A 289 19.98 -12.79 17.08
CA LEU A 289 20.04 -13.83 18.12
C LEU A 289 19.91 -13.26 19.54
N GLU A 290 20.41 -12.06 19.78
CA GLU A 290 20.31 -11.40 21.11
C GLU A 290 18.86 -11.08 21.41
N THR A 291 18.16 -10.42 20.48
CA THR A 291 16.74 -10.10 20.57
C THR A 291 15.89 -11.38 20.66
N ALA A 292 16.19 -12.41 19.84
CA ALA A 292 15.47 -13.68 19.89
C ALA A 292 15.60 -14.36 21.25
N SER A 293 16.81 -14.35 21.83
CA SER A 293 17.08 -14.96 23.13
C SER A 293 16.36 -14.21 24.27
N ALA A 294 16.37 -12.88 24.24
CA ALA A 294 15.66 -12.05 25.21
C ALA A 294 14.14 -12.28 25.11
N LEU A 295 13.60 -12.32 23.89
CA LEU A 295 12.19 -12.57 23.62
C LEU A 295 11.76 -13.97 24.07
N ALA A 296 12.57 -14.99 23.83
CA ALA A 296 12.28 -16.36 24.28
C ALA A 296 12.18 -16.44 25.82
N VAL A 297 13.02 -15.69 26.55
CA VAL A 297 12.93 -15.61 28.02
C VAL A 297 11.64 -14.93 28.45
N ARG A 298 11.25 -13.81 27.84
CA ARG A 298 9.98 -13.12 28.13
C ARG A 298 8.79 -14.03 27.84
N MET A 299 8.78 -14.71 26.69
CA MET A 299 7.67 -15.58 26.30
C MET A 299 7.55 -16.83 27.15
N LYS A 300 8.63 -17.35 27.71
CA LYS A 300 8.56 -18.43 28.69
C LYS A 300 7.76 -18.03 29.93
N GLN A 301 7.94 -16.78 30.42
CA GLN A 301 7.17 -16.25 31.54
C GLN A 301 5.73 -15.96 31.11
N ALA A 302 5.53 -15.31 29.95
CA ALA A 302 4.19 -15.03 29.40
C ALA A 302 3.33 -16.29 29.22
N LEU A 303 3.92 -17.39 28.75
CA LEU A 303 3.23 -18.68 28.66
C LEU A 303 2.77 -19.21 30.01
N ALA A 304 3.54 -19.01 31.07
CA ALA A 304 3.15 -19.40 32.41
C ALA A 304 2.02 -18.52 32.99
N ASP A 305 2.05 -17.22 32.70
CA ASP A 305 1.11 -16.24 33.25
C ASP A 305 -0.22 -16.20 32.46
N TYR A 306 -0.17 -16.30 31.14
CA TYR A 306 -1.30 -16.08 30.24
C TYR A 306 -1.73 -17.31 29.43
N GLY A 307 -0.92 -18.38 29.35
CA GLY A 307 -1.24 -19.55 28.54
C GLY A 307 -2.57 -20.22 28.91
N SER A 308 -2.99 -20.14 30.17
CA SER A 308 -4.27 -20.68 30.66
C SER A 308 -5.50 -19.83 30.28
N THR A 309 -5.32 -18.63 29.71
CA THR A 309 -6.43 -17.77 29.28
C THR A 309 -7.10 -18.26 28.00
N LYS A 310 -6.43 -19.14 27.25
CA LYS A 310 -6.96 -19.76 26.02
C LYS A 310 -7.53 -21.15 26.31
N ASP A 311 -8.62 -21.47 25.62
CA ASP A 311 -9.27 -22.79 25.72
C ASP A 311 -8.57 -23.81 24.80
N VAL A 312 -7.30 -24.11 25.11
CA VAL A 312 -6.46 -25.07 24.38
C VAL A 312 -5.74 -25.99 25.37
N SER A 313 -5.46 -27.21 24.94
CA SER A 313 -4.76 -28.21 25.77
C SER A 313 -3.27 -27.91 25.91
N LEU A 314 -2.68 -27.30 24.90
CA LEU A 314 -1.25 -26.95 24.83
C LEU A 314 -1.09 -25.58 24.20
N ILE A 315 -0.09 -24.83 24.66
CA ILE A 315 0.27 -23.56 24.06
C ILE A 315 1.79 -23.47 23.88
N TYR A 316 2.18 -22.91 22.74
CA TYR A 316 3.58 -22.73 22.37
C TYR A 316 3.84 -21.28 21.96
N ALA A 317 5.06 -20.83 22.17
CA ALA A 317 5.62 -19.64 21.54
C ALA A 317 6.80 -20.07 20.67
N SER A 318 6.78 -19.69 19.42
CA SER A 318 7.88 -19.92 18.46
C SER A 318 8.54 -18.59 18.16
N VAL A 319 9.83 -18.47 18.47
CA VAL A 319 10.62 -17.28 18.17
C VAL A 319 11.55 -17.62 17.01
N GLY A 320 11.24 -17.06 15.84
CA GLY A 320 12.06 -17.17 14.63
C GLY A 320 13.00 -15.97 14.50
N MET A 321 14.12 -16.16 13.81
CA MET A 321 14.94 -15.05 13.33
C MET A 321 14.70 -14.85 11.84
N ARG A 322 14.67 -13.59 11.43
CA ARG A 322 14.67 -13.22 10.00
C ARG A 322 15.93 -12.43 9.71
N GLU A 323 16.90 -13.04 9.08
CA GLU A 323 18.05 -12.34 8.56
C GLU A 323 17.82 -12.04 7.08
N ASN A 324 17.82 -10.75 6.69
CA ASN A 324 17.61 -10.30 5.31
C ASN A 324 16.30 -10.79 4.64
N GLY A 325 15.23 -11.03 5.44
CA GLY A 325 13.95 -11.53 4.92
C GLY A 325 13.90 -13.06 4.75
N GLU A 326 14.97 -13.78 4.99
CA GLU A 326 14.99 -15.24 5.00
C GLU A 326 14.77 -15.77 6.42
N LYS A 327 13.88 -16.77 6.55
CA LYS A 327 13.63 -17.46 7.81
C LYS A 327 14.81 -18.41 8.07
N ILE A 328 15.53 -18.17 9.16
CA ILE A 328 16.52 -19.11 9.67
C ILE A 328 15.81 -19.98 10.71
N ASP A 329 15.64 -21.27 10.37
CA ASP A 329 15.07 -22.29 11.25
C ASP A 329 16.10 -22.76 12.30
#